data_422291a98e6bde62a2960f9cc6b40fbb
#
_entry.id   422291a98e6bde62a2960f9cc6b40fbb
#
_cell.length_a   1.000
_cell.length_b   1.000
_cell.length_c   1.000
_cell.angle_alpha   90.00
_cell.angle_beta   90.00
_cell.angle_gamma   90.00
#
_symmetry.space_group_name_H-M   'P 1'
#
loop_
_entity.id
_entity.type
_entity.pdbx_description
1 polymer ?
#
loop_
_entity_poly.entity_id
_entity_poly.type
_entity_poly.pdbx_seq_one_letter_code
_entity_poly.pdbx_strand_id
1 'polypeptide(L)'
;MPCIDNERCIGCGLCVRVCPADTLSLRDGKAVVGGGRSLACGHCAAVCPVDAVRVTALDDEAARFETLRTDGKALAPGEFDACLLVRLLRSRRSCRNYRERPVAKELLRDLIRAGIAAPSGTNSQKWTFTVLESREKVVALGDRVGSFFEKLNRLAANPLARLYSRLFGNDALGRYHRLHFRTTAEALRLWRQEERDRLFHGAVAAILVGSRPGASCPAEDALLATQNILLAAHALGLGSCLVGFAVEAMKRDRTIQQAMGIPEDEPVYAVIALGYPDESYPRVAGRKWPLVRFSG
;
A
#
# COMPACT_ATOMS: atom_id res chain seq x y z
N MET A 1 16.38 14.96 12.88
CA MET A 1 17.38 14.56 13.91
C MET A 1 16.65 14.32 15.24
N PRO A 2 17.10 13.44 16.13
CA PRO A 2 16.59 13.39 17.49
C PRO A 2 16.92 14.69 18.24
N CYS A 3 16.06 15.03 19.21
CA CYS A 3 16.25 16.13 20.16
C CYS A 3 16.10 15.56 21.57
N ILE A 4 17.01 15.92 22.48
CA ILE A 4 17.04 15.43 23.85
C ILE A 4 16.64 16.54 24.81
N ASP A 5 15.66 16.25 25.65
CA ASP A 5 15.32 17.07 26.81
C ASP A 5 16.27 16.69 27.95
N ASN A 6 17.25 17.56 28.22
CA ASN A 6 18.28 17.30 29.23
C ASN A 6 17.73 17.34 30.65
N GLU A 7 16.63 18.04 30.92
CA GLU A 7 16.02 18.08 32.26
C GLU A 7 15.36 16.75 32.58
N ARG A 8 14.63 16.19 31.60
CA ARG A 8 13.95 14.89 31.72
C ARG A 8 14.91 13.69 31.59
N CYS A 9 16.01 13.81 30.86
CA CYS A 9 16.92 12.72 30.59
C CYS A 9 17.58 12.19 31.89
N ILE A 10 17.45 10.90 32.16
CA ILE A 10 18.06 10.22 33.32
C ILE A 10 19.35 9.49 32.99
N GLY A 11 19.87 9.59 31.77
CA GLY A 11 21.13 8.99 31.37
C GLY A 11 21.15 7.44 31.27
N CYS A 12 19.99 6.80 31.17
CA CYS A 12 19.90 5.32 31.19
C CYS A 12 20.52 4.61 29.97
N GLY A 13 20.91 5.33 28.92
CA GLY A 13 21.58 4.79 27.73
C GLY A 13 20.70 3.97 26.77
N LEU A 14 19.42 3.74 27.05
CA LEU A 14 18.54 2.91 26.20
C LEU A 14 18.45 3.44 24.77
N CYS A 15 18.33 4.76 24.60
CA CYS A 15 18.27 5.41 23.29
C CYS A 15 19.56 5.26 22.47
N VAL A 16 20.71 5.21 23.14
CA VAL A 16 22.02 4.94 22.52
C VAL A 16 22.06 3.49 22.02
N ARG A 17 21.69 2.53 22.90
CA ARG A 17 21.73 1.10 22.59
C ARG A 17 20.87 0.69 21.39
N VAL A 18 19.74 1.35 21.17
CA VAL A 18 18.81 1.00 20.07
C VAL A 18 19.07 1.79 18.78
N CYS A 19 20.01 2.72 18.78
CA CYS A 19 20.28 3.56 17.62
C CYS A 19 21.11 2.82 16.56
N PRO A 20 20.54 2.47 15.38
CA PRO A 20 21.26 1.71 14.37
C PRO A 20 22.25 2.56 13.56
N ALA A 21 22.26 3.87 13.77
CA ALA A 21 23.10 4.84 13.05
C ALA A 21 24.13 5.53 13.96
N ASP A 22 24.29 5.08 15.21
CA ASP A 22 25.19 5.63 16.21
C ASP A 22 25.06 7.17 16.37
N THR A 23 23.84 7.68 16.14
CA THR A 23 23.55 9.13 16.20
C THR A 23 23.63 9.68 17.63
N LEU A 24 23.47 8.81 18.64
CA LEU A 24 23.38 9.16 20.04
C LEU A 24 24.55 8.57 20.84
N SER A 25 25.01 9.31 21.83
CA SER A 25 26.02 8.86 22.79
C SER A 25 25.68 9.35 24.20
N LEU A 26 26.41 8.88 25.22
CA LEU A 26 26.32 9.42 26.59
C LEU A 26 27.49 10.37 26.83
N ARG A 27 27.20 11.54 27.41
CA ARG A 27 28.20 12.49 27.90
C ARG A 27 27.69 13.08 29.21
N ASP A 28 28.55 13.07 30.24
CA ASP A 28 28.24 13.62 31.58
C ASP A 28 26.89 13.09 32.14
N GLY A 29 26.64 11.78 31.95
CA GLY A 29 25.44 11.13 32.45
C GLY A 29 24.14 11.48 31.69
N LYS A 30 24.23 12.12 30.54
CA LYS A 30 23.08 12.48 29.69
C LYS A 30 23.26 11.97 28.27
N ALA A 31 22.15 11.68 27.57
CA ALA A 31 22.19 11.38 26.16
C ALA A 31 22.47 12.66 25.37
N VAL A 32 23.34 12.55 24.36
CA VAL A 32 23.68 13.67 23.46
C VAL A 32 23.62 13.20 22.01
N VAL A 33 23.29 14.12 21.10
CA VAL A 33 23.34 13.89 19.65
C VAL A 33 24.76 14.16 19.20
N GLY A 34 25.49 13.12 18.77
CA GLY A 34 26.89 13.23 18.36
C GLY A 34 27.16 12.87 16.90
N GLY A 35 26.28 12.13 16.28
CA GLY A 35 26.43 11.68 14.89
C GLY A 35 25.79 12.60 13.86
N GLY A 36 26.39 12.71 12.67
CA GLY A 36 25.87 13.52 11.55
C GLY A 36 24.73 12.87 10.75
N ARG A 37 24.41 11.60 11.00
CA ARG A 37 23.37 10.83 10.26
C ARG A 37 22.31 10.32 11.22
N SER A 38 21.07 10.37 10.81
CA SER A 38 19.94 9.76 11.52
C SER A 38 18.95 9.19 10.51
N LEU A 39 18.47 7.98 10.77
CA LEU A 39 17.36 7.37 10.00
C LEU A 39 16.00 7.98 10.36
N ALA A 40 15.94 8.84 11.38
CA ALA A 40 14.69 9.40 11.92
C ALA A 40 13.63 8.31 12.25
N CYS A 41 14.08 7.11 12.66
CA CYS A 41 13.22 5.93 12.79
C CYS A 41 12.37 5.90 14.08
N GLY A 42 12.61 6.81 15.03
CA GLY A 42 11.83 6.90 16.26
C GLY A 42 12.18 5.91 17.36
N HIS A 43 13.07 4.92 17.14
CA HIS A 43 13.42 3.91 18.15
C HIS A 43 13.89 4.53 19.48
N CYS A 44 14.72 5.58 19.38
CA CYS A 44 15.21 6.29 20.56
C CYS A 44 14.11 7.00 21.36
N ALA A 45 13.08 7.52 20.70
CA ALA A 45 11.92 8.08 21.37
C ALA A 45 11.06 6.96 21.98
N ALA A 46 10.76 5.92 21.20
CA ALA A 46 9.91 4.82 21.63
C ALA A 46 10.45 4.04 22.85
N VAL A 47 11.77 3.98 23.02
CA VAL A 47 12.41 3.25 24.15
C VAL A 47 12.59 4.12 25.39
N CYS A 48 12.36 5.44 25.32
CA CYS A 48 12.67 6.34 26.41
C CYS A 48 11.63 6.27 27.54
N PRO A 49 12.00 5.80 28.75
CA PRO A 49 11.03 5.58 29.83
C PRO A 49 10.50 6.88 30.45
N VAL A 50 11.17 8.00 30.17
CA VAL A 50 10.82 9.33 30.72
C VAL A 50 10.44 10.33 29.63
N ASP A 51 10.25 9.85 28.41
CA ASP A 51 9.85 10.65 27.23
C ASP A 51 10.75 11.90 27.05
N ALA A 52 12.07 11.72 27.20
CA ALA A 52 13.07 12.77 27.04
C ALA A 52 13.60 12.90 25.61
N VAL A 53 13.14 12.07 24.67
CA VAL A 53 13.63 12.05 23.28
C VAL A 53 12.51 12.30 22.32
N ARG A 54 12.70 13.26 21.42
CA ARG A 54 11.79 13.53 20.29
C ARG A 54 12.55 13.42 18.97
N VAL A 55 11.87 13.01 17.91
CA VAL A 55 12.42 12.98 16.54
C VAL A 55 11.60 13.96 15.71
N THR A 56 12.17 15.10 15.39
CA THR A 56 11.47 16.25 14.76
C THR A 56 10.89 15.93 13.37
N ALA A 57 11.36 14.88 12.72
CA ALA A 57 10.85 14.44 11.42
C ALA A 57 9.61 13.54 11.52
N LEU A 58 9.21 13.14 12.72
CA LEU A 58 8.02 12.33 12.96
C LEU A 58 6.90 13.22 13.51
N ASP A 59 5.69 12.90 13.08
CA ASP A 59 4.47 13.59 13.50
C ASP A 59 3.59 12.57 14.24
N ASP A 60 3.39 12.77 15.53
CA ASP A 60 2.57 11.89 16.37
C ASP A 60 1.09 11.92 15.95
N GLU A 61 0.60 13.06 15.40
CA GLU A 61 -0.76 13.18 14.90
C GLU A 61 -0.99 12.37 13.62
N ALA A 62 0.06 12.14 12.82
CA ALA A 62 -0.04 11.30 11.61
C ALA A 62 -0.46 9.85 11.93
N ALA A 63 -0.17 9.35 13.12
CA ALA A 63 -0.55 8.03 13.59
C ALA A 63 -1.90 7.99 14.33
N ARG A 64 -2.54 9.14 14.56
CA ARG A 64 -3.78 9.25 15.33
C ARG A 64 -4.99 8.92 14.45
N PHE A 65 -5.69 7.83 14.76
CA PHE A 65 -6.90 7.41 14.06
C PHE A 65 -8.10 8.33 14.40
N GLU A 66 -9.00 8.52 13.42
CA GLU A 66 -10.22 9.34 13.57
C GLU A 66 -11.40 8.48 14.05
N THR A 67 -11.50 7.24 13.55
CA THR A 67 -12.63 6.33 13.84
C THR A 67 -12.30 5.29 14.90
N LEU A 68 -11.04 5.14 15.27
CA LEU A 68 -10.56 4.19 16.28
C LEU A 68 -9.92 4.92 17.45
N ARG A 69 -10.19 4.43 18.66
CA ARG A 69 -9.49 4.90 19.87
C ARG A 69 -8.34 3.95 20.16
N THR A 70 -7.12 4.48 20.10
CA THR A 70 -5.90 3.77 20.50
C THR A 70 -5.33 4.46 21.73
N ASP A 71 -4.77 3.69 22.66
CA ASP A 71 -4.18 4.23 23.90
C ASP A 71 -2.69 4.60 23.72
N GLY A 72 -2.15 4.47 22.53
CA GLY A 72 -0.75 4.77 22.20
C GLY A 72 0.28 3.82 22.81
N LYS A 73 -0.16 2.78 23.52
CA LYS A 73 0.76 1.79 24.12
C LYS A 73 1.21 0.78 23.07
N ALA A 74 2.48 0.42 23.13
CA ALA A 74 3.03 -0.67 22.33
C ALA A 74 2.65 -2.03 22.94
N LEU A 75 2.36 -2.99 22.10
CA LEU A 75 2.23 -4.39 22.51
C LEU A 75 3.62 -5.04 22.57
N ALA A 76 3.91 -5.76 23.64
CA ALA A 76 5.13 -6.53 23.72
C ALA A 76 5.11 -7.75 22.78
N PRO A 77 6.26 -8.23 22.32
CA PRO A 77 6.32 -9.47 21.54
C PRO A 77 5.63 -10.63 22.27
N GLY A 78 4.66 -11.28 21.62
CA GLY A 78 3.89 -12.37 22.19
C GLY A 78 2.63 -11.96 22.97
N GLU A 79 2.39 -10.69 23.20
CA GLU A 79 1.20 -10.19 23.95
C GLU A 79 -0.08 -10.27 23.14
N PHE A 80 0.01 -10.11 21.81
CA PHE A 80 -1.18 -10.20 20.95
C PHE A 80 -1.57 -11.66 20.69
N ASP A 81 -2.87 -11.94 20.68
CA ASP A 81 -3.40 -13.28 20.35
C ASP A 81 -3.05 -13.68 18.91
N ALA A 82 -2.09 -14.60 18.78
CA ALA A 82 -1.63 -15.12 17.50
C ALA A 82 -2.74 -15.84 16.73
N CYS A 83 -3.68 -16.51 17.39
CA CYS A 83 -4.81 -17.20 16.74
C CYS A 83 -5.76 -16.18 16.11
N LEU A 84 -6.02 -15.07 16.80
CA LEU A 84 -6.85 -13.99 16.29
C LEU A 84 -6.19 -13.30 15.08
N LEU A 85 -4.88 -13.04 15.15
CA LEU A 85 -4.11 -12.50 14.03
C LEU A 85 -4.18 -13.42 12.80
N VAL A 86 -3.90 -14.71 12.96
CA VAL A 86 -3.94 -15.68 11.85
C VAL A 86 -5.37 -15.80 11.29
N ARG A 87 -6.39 -15.75 12.15
CA ARG A 87 -7.79 -15.74 11.72
C ARG A 87 -8.11 -14.51 10.87
N LEU A 88 -7.66 -13.31 11.24
CA LEU A 88 -7.81 -12.08 10.46
C LEU A 88 -7.12 -12.22 9.08
N LEU A 89 -5.85 -12.63 9.06
CA LEU A 89 -5.07 -12.83 7.83
C LEU A 89 -5.75 -13.80 6.85
N ARG A 90 -6.35 -14.88 7.36
CA ARG A 90 -7.02 -15.91 6.55
C ARG A 90 -8.43 -15.54 6.11
N SER A 91 -9.11 -14.66 6.84
CA SER A 91 -10.49 -14.23 6.55
C SER A 91 -10.57 -13.23 5.41
N ARG A 92 -9.58 -12.34 5.27
CA ARG A 92 -9.57 -11.35 4.19
C ARG A 92 -9.57 -12.00 2.81
N ARG A 93 -10.49 -11.54 1.96
CA ARG A 93 -10.64 -11.97 0.55
C ARG A 93 -10.63 -10.75 -0.38
N SER A 94 -10.32 -10.98 -1.65
CA SER A 94 -10.58 -9.97 -2.68
C SER A 94 -12.08 -9.86 -2.90
N CYS A 95 -12.64 -8.72 -2.49
CA CYS A 95 -14.05 -8.40 -2.69
C CYS A 95 -14.29 -8.00 -4.14
N ARG A 96 -15.35 -8.51 -4.76
CA ARG A 96 -15.71 -8.24 -6.16
C ARG A 96 -17.20 -7.92 -6.34
N ASN A 97 -17.90 -7.67 -5.24
CA ASN A 97 -19.27 -7.19 -5.22
C ASN A 97 -19.39 -6.19 -4.07
N TYR A 98 -19.66 -4.95 -4.42
CA TYR A 98 -19.74 -3.85 -3.46
C TYR A 98 -21.14 -3.27 -3.45
N ARG A 99 -21.58 -2.83 -2.27
CA ARG A 99 -22.81 -2.07 -2.10
C ARG A 99 -22.60 -0.63 -2.58
N GLU A 100 -23.63 -0.02 -3.14
CA GLU A 100 -23.66 1.39 -3.52
C GLU A 100 -23.78 2.30 -2.28
N ARG A 101 -22.78 2.19 -1.39
CA ARG A 101 -22.70 2.98 -0.18
C ARG A 101 -21.35 3.68 -0.12
N PRO A 102 -21.32 5.02 -0.06
CA PRO A 102 -20.07 5.77 0.05
C PRO A 102 -19.27 5.37 1.28
N VAL A 103 -17.94 5.34 1.15
CA VAL A 103 -17.03 5.16 2.29
C VAL A 103 -16.73 6.52 2.89
N ALA A 104 -16.89 6.64 4.21
CA ALA A 104 -16.61 7.88 4.93
C ALA A 104 -15.14 8.29 4.78
N LYS A 105 -14.87 9.59 4.66
CA LYS A 105 -13.51 10.12 4.47
C LYS A 105 -12.59 9.80 5.65
N GLU A 106 -13.13 9.79 6.84
CA GLU A 106 -12.46 9.44 8.08
C GLU A 106 -11.92 8.00 8.02
N LEU A 107 -12.73 7.06 7.54
CA LEU A 107 -12.30 5.66 7.33
C LEU A 107 -11.19 5.56 6.27
N LEU A 108 -11.30 6.33 5.16
CA LEU A 108 -10.26 6.35 4.14
C LEU A 108 -8.93 6.89 4.68
N ARG A 109 -8.97 7.92 5.53
CA ARG A 109 -7.78 8.44 6.21
C ARG A 109 -7.19 7.43 7.19
N ASP A 110 -8.03 6.74 7.95
CA ASP A 110 -7.59 5.71 8.89
C ASP A 110 -6.94 4.52 8.17
N LEU A 111 -7.41 4.16 6.98
CA LEU A 111 -6.73 3.17 6.13
C LEU A 111 -5.31 3.63 5.74
N ILE A 112 -5.13 4.92 5.43
CA ILE A 112 -3.79 5.47 5.13
C ILE A 112 -2.91 5.41 6.38
N ARG A 113 -3.45 5.78 7.57
CA ARG A 113 -2.74 5.68 8.85
C ARG A 113 -2.29 4.26 9.17
N ALA A 114 -3.17 3.27 8.90
CA ALA A 114 -2.77 1.87 8.98
C ALA A 114 -1.66 1.53 7.98
N GLY A 115 -1.73 2.08 6.77
CA GLY A 115 -0.73 1.91 5.73
C GLY A 115 0.65 2.40 6.16
N ILE A 116 0.75 3.62 6.68
CA ILE A 116 2.03 4.23 7.09
C ILE A 116 2.65 3.60 8.34
N ALA A 117 1.95 2.70 9.03
CA ALA A 117 2.55 1.86 10.07
C ALA A 117 3.48 0.76 9.50
N ALA A 118 3.51 0.58 8.18
CA ALA A 118 4.43 -0.36 7.53
C ALA A 118 5.88 0.10 7.69
N PRO A 119 6.86 -0.83 7.73
CA PRO A 119 8.26 -0.47 7.62
C PRO A 119 8.58 0.07 6.22
N SER A 120 9.65 0.87 6.11
CA SER A 120 10.19 1.32 4.82
C SER A 120 11.71 1.23 4.80
N GLY A 121 12.28 1.01 3.63
CA GLY A 121 13.74 0.94 3.45
C GLY A 121 14.41 2.20 3.99
N THR A 122 15.40 2.02 4.88
CA THR A 122 16.08 3.12 5.61
C THR A 122 15.16 4.13 6.31
N ASN A 123 13.94 3.71 6.64
CA ASN A 123 12.87 4.57 7.16
C ASN A 123 12.57 5.77 6.25
N SER A 124 12.60 5.56 4.93
CA SER A 124 12.43 6.62 3.94
C SER A 124 11.04 7.26 3.98
N GLN A 125 10.01 6.50 4.33
CA GLN A 125 8.61 6.93 4.48
C GLN A 125 8.11 7.79 3.29
N LYS A 126 8.51 7.42 2.08
CA LYS A 126 8.22 8.18 0.85
C LYS A 126 6.97 7.67 0.12
N TRP A 127 6.10 6.94 0.81
CA TRP A 127 4.83 6.53 0.24
C TRP A 127 4.02 7.73 -0.25
N THR A 128 3.25 7.50 -1.30
CA THR A 128 2.19 8.41 -1.75
C THR A 128 0.88 7.66 -1.82
N PHE A 129 -0.20 8.37 -1.47
CA PHE A 129 -1.55 7.82 -1.48
C PHE A 129 -2.47 8.78 -2.21
N THR A 130 -3.01 8.34 -3.35
CA THR A 130 -4.05 9.09 -4.06
C THR A 130 -5.39 8.42 -3.81
N VAL A 131 -6.32 9.15 -3.21
CA VAL A 131 -7.62 8.61 -2.82
C VAL A 131 -8.69 9.06 -3.83
N LEU A 132 -9.31 8.09 -4.48
CA LEU A 132 -10.53 8.29 -5.25
C LEU A 132 -11.72 8.01 -4.33
N GLU A 133 -12.34 9.06 -3.84
CA GLU A 133 -13.32 9.01 -2.74
C GLU A 133 -14.78 8.81 -3.21
N SER A 134 -14.99 8.66 -4.52
CA SER A 134 -16.33 8.48 -5.08
C SER A 134 -16.33 7.51 -6.26
N ARG A 135 -17.51 6.93 -6.53
CA ARG A 135 -17.71 6.02 -7.66
C ARG A 135 -17.36 6.67 -9.00
N GLU A 136 -17.69 7.94 -9.19
CA GLU A 136 -17.42 8.68 -10.42
C GLU A 136 -15.92 8.79 -10.69
N LYS A 137 -15.12 9.03 -9.65
CA LYS A 137 -13.65 9.08 -9.78
C LYS A 137 -13.07 7.70 -10.11
N VAL A 138 -13.63 6.63 -9.52
CA VAL A 138 -13.23 5.24 -9.84
C VAL A 138 -13.60 4.89 -11.29
N VAL A 139 -14.79 5.28 -11.76
CA VAL A 139 -15.21 5.10 -13.15
C VAL A 139 -14.29 5.87 -14.11
N ALA A 140 -13.96 7.12 -13.79
CA ALA A 140 -13.05 7.93 -14.62
C ALA A 140 -11.66 7.28 -14.78
N LEU A 141 -11.12 6.66 -13.73
CA LEU A 141 -9.90 5.85 -13.82
C LEU A 141 -10.15 4.59 -14.68
N GLY A 142 -11.28 3.91 -14.46
CA GLY A 142 -11.67 2.71 -15.21
C GLY A 142 -11.76 2.95 -16.71
N ASP A 143 -12.33 4.08 -17.14
CA ASP A 143 -12.43 4.46 -18.55
C ASP A 143 -11.07 4.68 -19.22
N ARG A 144 -10.13 5.29 -18.50
CA ARG A 144 -8.76 5.50 -19.02
C ARG A 144 -8.01 4.18 -19.13
N VAL A 145 -8.10 3.33 -18.12
CA VAL A 145 -7.53 1.97 -18.15
C VAL A 145 -8.18 1.15 -19.26
N GLY A 146 -9.50 1.22 -19.43
CA GLY A 146 -10.24 0.57 -20.51
C GLY A 146 -9.73 1.02 -21.88
N SER A 147 -9.62 2.32 -22.11
CA SER A 147 -9.12 2.90 -23.37
C SER A 147 -7.68 2.45 -23.71
N PHE A 148 -6.82 2.31 -22.69
CA PHE A 148 -5.49 1.73 -22.89
C PHE A 148 -5.57 0.27 -23.38
N PHE A 149 -6.40 -0.57 -22.72
CA PHE A 149 -6.53 -1.97 -23.12
C PHE A 149 -7.28 -2.16 -24.43
N GLU A 150 -8.17 -1.26 -24.83
CA GLU A 150 -8.78 -1.25 -26.17
C GLU A 150 -7.71 -1.06 -27.28
N LYS A 151 -6.79 -0.10 -27.06
CA LYS A 151 -5.66 0.12 -27.98
C LYS A 151 -4.73 -1.11 -28.02
N LEU A 152 -4.41 -1.67 -26.84
CA LEU A 152 -3.56 -2.86 -26.73
C LEU A 152 -4.20 -4.08 -27.40
N ASN A 153 -5.51 -4.30 -27.24
CA ASN A 153 -6.25 -5.38 -27.91
C ASN A 153 -6.26 -5.22 -29.42
N ARG A 154 -6.48 -4.00 -29.95
CA ARG A 154 -6.40 -3.75 -31.39
C ARG A 154 -5.01 -4.11 -31.94
N LEU A 155 -3.95 -3.73 -31.24
CA LEU A 155 -2.58 -4.06 -31.61
C LEU A 155 -2.33 -5.57 -31.53
N ALA A 156 -2.80 -6.23 -30.45
CA ALA A 156 -2.64 -7.67 -30.25
C ALA A 156 -3.47 -8.53 -31.22
N ALA A 157 -4.55 -8.01 -31.79
CA ALA A 157 -5.32 -8.68 -32.83
C ALA A 157 -4.54 -8.77 -34.16
N ASN A 158 -3.62 -7.83 -34.44
CA ASN A 158 -2.85 -7.80 -35.67
C ASN A 158 -1.73 -8.87 -35.68
N PRO A 159 -1.74 -9.86 -36.61
CA PRO A 159 -0.73 -10.91 -36.64
C PRO A 159 0.67 -10.39 -36.98
N LEU A 160 0.78 -9.35 -37.81
CA LEU A 160 2.08 -8.74 -38.15
C LEU A 160 2.71 -8.03 -36.94
N ALA A 161 1.91 -7.35 -36.12
CA ALA A 161 2.37 -6.73 -34.88
C ALA A 161 2.85 -7.78 -33.89
N ARG A 162 2.16 -8.92 -33.78
CA ARG A 162 2.62 -10.04 -32.94
C ARG A 162 3.91 -10.65 -33.45
N LEU A 163 4.04 -10.83 -34.77
CA LEU A 163 5.28 -11.34 -35.37
C LEU A 163 6.46 -10.39 -35.11
N TYR A 164 6.26 -9.10 -35.30
CA TYR A 164 7.26 -8.08 -34.97
C TYR A 164 7.66 -8.13 -33.47
N SER A 165 6.68 -8.19 -32.57
CA SER A 165 6.91 -8.33 -31.13
C SER A 165 7.68 -9.61 -30.77
N ARG A 166 7.45 -10.70 -31.52
CA ARG A 166 8.20 -11.96 -31.33
C ARG A 166 9.65 -11.83 -31.76
N LEU A 167 9.92 -11.13 -32.85
CA LEU A 167 11.28 -10.98 -33.39
C LEU A 167 12.12 -9.95 -32.61
N PHE A 168 11.49 -8.83 -32.16
CA PHE A 168 12.20 -7.67 -31.63
C PHE A 168 11.77 -7.24 -30.20
N GLY A 169 10.72 -7.83 -29.63
CA GLY A 169 10.10 -7.40 -28.37
C GLY A 169 9.85 -8.49 -27.33
N ASN A 170 10.68 -9.55 -27.26
CA ASN A 170 10.55 -10.65 -26.31
C ASN A 170 9.14 -11.30 -26.28
N ASP A 171 8.42 -11.31 -27.40
CA ASP A 171 7.06 -11.84 -27.55
C ASP A 171 6.04 -11.27 -26.55
N ALA A 172 6.22 -10.03 -26.09
CA ALA A 172 5.34 -9.43 -25.10
C ALA A 172 3.88 -9.37 -25.58
N LEU A 173 3.65 -8.97 -26.85
CA LEU A 173 2.32 -8.88 -27.44
C LEU A 173 1.69 -10.26 -27.68
N GLY A 174 2.49 -11.25 -28.09
CA GLY A 174 2.03 -12.62 -28.24
C GLY A 174 1.66 -13.27 -26.91
N ARG A 175 2.45 -13.04 -25.85
CA ARG A 175 2.10 -13.48 -24.49
C ARG A 175 0.80 -12.83 -24.00
N TYR A 176 0.65 -11.52 -24.19
CA TYR A 176 -0.59 -10.82 -23.85
C TYR A 176 -1.78 -11.41 -24.60
N HIS A 177 -1.65 -11.65 -25.91
CA HIS A 177 -2.72 -12.23 -26.74
C HIS A 177 -3.13 -13.62 -26.25
N ARG A 178 -2.18 -14.48 -25.87
CA ARG A 178 -2.48 -15.84 -25.37
C ARG A 178 -3.15 -15.83 -24.00
N LEU A 179 -2.70 -14.93 -23.10
CA LEU A 179 -3.10 -14.98 -21.68
C LEU A 179 -4.28 -14.06 -21.34
N HIS A 180 -4.38 -12.90 -21.99
CA HIS A 180 -5.27 -11.83 -21.51
C HIS A 180 -6.24 -11.30 -22.56
N PHE A 181 -5.95 -11.45 -23.85
CA PHE A 181 -6.72 -10.84 -24.95
C PHE A 181 -8.23 -11.10 -24.86
N ARG A 182 -8.64 -12.37 -24.73
CA ARG A 182 -10.08 -12.73 -24.69
C ARG A 182 -10.76 -12.21 -23.44
N THR A 183 -10.14 -12.38 -22.28
CA THR A 183 -10.69 -11.91 -21.01
C THR A 183 -10.81 -10.40 -20.97
N THR A 184 -9.81 -9.69 -21.49
CA THR A 184 -9.84 -8.23 -21.56
C THR A 184 -10.88 -7.73 -22.57
N ALA A 185 -10.97 -8.37 -23.74
CA ALA A 185 -11.98 -8.03 -24.74
C ALA A 185 -13.41 -8.18 -24.19
N GLU A 186 -13.69 -9.26 -23.48
CA GLU A 186 -14.98 -9.49 -22.85
C GLU A 186 -15.26 -8.48 -21.72
N ALA A 187 -14.27 -8.18 -20.88
CA ALA A 187 -14.42 -7.18 -19.83
C ALA A 187 -14.73 -5.77 -20.39
N LEU A 188 -14.06 -5.39 -21.51
CA LEU A 188 -14.32 -4.14 -22.21
C LEU A 188 -15.70 -4.10 -22.84
N ARG A 189 -16.14 -5.21 -23.45
CA ARG A 189 -17.50 -5.33 -24.00
C ARG A 189 -18.55 -5.13 -22.90
N LEU A 190 -18.42 -5.83 -21.77
CA LEU A 190 -19.32 -5.71 -20.64
C LEU A 190 -19.35 -4.27 -20.08
N TRP A 191 -18.20 -3.63 -19.97
CA TRP A 191 -18.11 -2.24 -19.52
C TRP A 191 -18.83 -1.28 -20.48
N ARG A 192 -18.59 -1.38 -21.80
CA ARG A 192 -19.10 -0.44 -22.79
C ARG A 192 -20.57 -0.65 -23.16
N GLN A 193 -21.04 -1.91 -23.15
CA GLN A 193 -22.38 -2.26 -23.65
C GLN A 193 -23.38 -2.55 -22.51
N GLU A 194 -22.91 -3.04 -21.39
CA GLU A 194 -23.75 -3.50 -20.28
C GLU A 194 -23.50 -2.72 -18.97
N GLU A 195 -22.63 -1.70 -18.99
CA GLU A 195 -22.20 -0.92 -17.83
C GLU A 195 -21.70 -1.79 -16.66
N ARG A 196 -21.29 -3.02 -16.97
CA ARG A 196 -20.86 -4.02 -15.99
C ARG A 196 -19.37 -3.89 -15.71
N ASP A 197 -19.03 -3.41 -14.52
CA ASP A 197 -17.67 -3.19 -14.08
C ASP A 197 -16.95 -4.49 -13.67
N ARG A 198 -16.06 -4.98 -14.52
CA ARG A 198 -15.18 -6.14 -14.27
C ARG A 198 -13.78 -5.74 -13.86
N LEU A 199 -13.46 -4.45 -13.82
CA LEU A 199 -12.17 -3.94 -13.42
C LEU A 199 -12.14 -3.57 -11.92
N PHE A 200 -13.09 -2.72 -11.50
CA PHE A 200 -13.23 -2.30 -10.10
C PHE A 200 -14.40 -2.96 -9.39
N HIS A 201 -15.20 -3.77 -10.10
CA HIS A 201 -16.29 -4.58 -9.56
C HIS A 201 -17.39 -3.77 -8.83
N GLY A 202 -17.61 -2.53 -9.24
CA GLY A 202 -18.56 -1.64 -8.59
C GLY A 202 -18.02 -0.94 -7.34
N ALA A 203 -16.72 -0.98 -7.08
CA ALA A 203 -16.13 -0.27 -5.95
C ALA A 203 -16.46 1.22 -5.96
N VAL A 204 -16.78 1.76 -4.79
CA VAL A 204 -17.19 3.15 -4.60
C VAL A 204 -16.05 4.07 -4.20
N ALA A 205 -14.89 3.52 -3.89
CA ALA A 205 -13.66 4.26 -3.63
C ALA A 205 -12.45 3.45 -4.11
N ALA A 206 -11.31 4.11 -4.27
CA ALA A 206 -10.03 3.43 -4.51
C ALA A 206 -8.89 4.21 -3.87
N ILE A 207 -7.82 3.49 -3.50
CA ILE A 207 -6.56 4.07 -3.06
C ILE A 207 -5.46 3.58 -4.01
N LEU A 208 -4.75 4.54 -4.61
CA LEU A 208 -3.57 4.29 -5.40
C LEU A 208 -2.36 4.52 -4.51
N VAL A 209 -1.51 3.51 -4.39
CA VAL A 209 -0.33 3.54 -3.54
C VAL A 209 0.91 3.60 -4.40
N GLY A 210 1.69 4.64 -4.20
CA GLY A 210 2.91 4.93 -4.95
C GLY A 210 4.07 5.30 -4.04
N SER A 211 5.12 5.85 -4.64
CA SER A 211 6.27 6.36 -3.90
C SER A 211 6.87 7.56 -4.61
N ARG A 212 7.31 8.55 -3.83
CA ARG A 212 8.11 9.67 -4.33
C ARG A 212 9.52 9.22 -4.69
N PRO A 213 10.21 9.95 -5.57
CA PRO A 213 11.61 9.69 -5.90
C PRO A 213 12.53 9.67 -4.67
N GLY A 214 13.57 8.83 -4.74
CA GLY A 214 14.59 8.71 -3.70
C GLY A 214 14.19 7.85 -2.50
N ALA A 215 13.14 7.04 -2.59
CA ALA A 215 12.90 5.94 -1.65
C ALA A 215 13.95 4.83 -1.86
N SER A 216 14.37 4.18 -0.79
CA SER A 216 15.36 3.09 -0.87
C SER A 216 14.78 1.83 -1.49
N CYS A 217 13.52 1.51 -1.17
CA CYS A 217 12.80 0.32 -1.62
C CYS A 217 11.37 0.69 -2.00
N PRO A 218 11.17 1.48 -3.08
CA PRO A 218 9.89 2.13 -3.34
C PRO A 218 8.73 1.16 -3.59
N ALA A 219 8.98 0.03 -4.26
CA ALA A 219 7.95 -0.96 -4.56
C ALA A 219 7.59 -1.78 -3.32
N GLU A 220 8.59 -2.25 -2.59
CA GLU A 220 8.44 -3.03 -1.36
C GLU A 220 7.72 -2.21 -0.29
N ASP A 221 8.15 -0.96 -0.07
CA ASP A 221 7.54 -0.02 0.87
C ASP A 221 6.05 0.18 0.55
N ALA A 222 5.72 0.46 -0.72
CA ALA A 222 4.34 0.64 -1.17
C ALA A 222 3.49 -0.62 -0.99
N LEU A 223 4.05 -1.81 -1.27
CA LEU A 223 3.32 -3.08 -1.13
C LEU A 223 3.12 -3.49 0.34
N LEU A 224 4.07 -3.19 1.22
CA LEU A 224 3.90 -3.39 2.67
C LEU A 224 2.81 -2.48 3.23
N ALA A 225 2.81 -1.19 2.87
CA ALA A 225 1.74 -0.26 3.20
C ALA A 225 0.38 -0.74 2.65
N THR A 226 0.35 -1.22 1.41
CA THR A 226 -0.83 -1.81 0.79
C THR A 226 -1.37 -2.98 1.59
N GLN A 227 -0.53 -3.90 2.04
CA GLN A 227 -0.97 -5.06 2.84
C GLN A 227 -1.60 -4.63 4.17
N ASN A 228 -1.03 -3.62 4.85
CA ASN A 228 -1.62 -3.06 6.06
C ASN A 228 -3.02 -2.46 5.78
N ILE A 229 -3.16 -1.70 4.69
CA ILE A 229 -4.46 -1.14 4.26
C ILE A 229 -5.48 -2.25 4.01
N LEU A 230 -5.10 -3.34 3.33
CA LEU A 230 -6.01 -4.45 3.04
C LEU A 230 -6.52 -5.13 4.32
N LEU A 231 -5.65 -5.31 5.32
CA LEU A 231 -6.02 -5.91 6.62
C LEU A 231 -6.89 -4.95 7.44
N ALA A 232 -6.52 -3.68 7.51
CA ALA A 232 -7.29 -2.65 8.20
C ALA A 232 -8.67 -2.48 7.57
N ALA A 233 -8.79 -2.46 6.24
CA ALA A 233 -10.07 -2.40 5.54
C ALA A 233 -10.98 -3.55 5.97
N HIS A 234 -10.46 -4.78 5.99
CA HIS A 234 -11.22 -5.94 6.43
C HIS A 234 -11.65 -5.84 7.90
N ALA A 235 -10.75 -5.40 8.79
CA ALA A 235 -11.05 -5.21 10.21
C ALA A 235 -12.11 -4.10 10.45
N LEU A 236 -12.13 -3.08 9.59
CA LEU A 236 -13.09 -1.96 9.62
C LEU A 236 -14.41 -2.26 8.87
N GLY A 237 -14.65 -3.51 8.44
CA GLY A 237 -15.86 -3.92 7.75
C GLY A 237 -15.93 -3.52 6.28
N LEU A 238 -14.79 -3.15 5.68
CA LEU A 238 -14.68 -2.84 4.26
C LEU A 238 -14.16 -4.04 3.45
N GLY A 239 -14.69 -4.19 2.25
CA GLY A 239 -14.14 -5.07 1.22
C GLY A 239 -13.03 -4.36 0.44
N SER A 240 -12.03 -5.12 0.03
CA SER A 240 -10.93 -4.59 -0.78
C SER A 240 -10.49 -5.58 -1.86
N CYS A 241 -10.02 -5.06 -3.00
CA CYS A 241 -9.43 -5.86 -4.08
C CYS A 241 -8.28 -5.12 -4.75
N LEU A 242 -7.17 -5.81 -5.01
CA LEU A 242 -6.09 -5.26 -5.81
C LEU A 242 -6.43 -5.31 -7.30
N VAL A 243 -6.22 -4.18 -7.99
CA VAL A 243 -6.50 -3.99 -9.41
C VAL A 243 -5.19 -3.91 -10.19
N GLY A 244 -4.56 -5.06 -10.43
CA GLY A 244 -3.26 -5.14 -11.12
C GLY A 244 -3.29 -4.62 -12.57
N PHE A 245 -4.40 -4.75 -13.27
CA PHE A 245 -4.56 -4.21 -14.64
C PHE A 245 -4.42 -2.67 -14.66
N ALA A 246 -4.92 -1.95 -13.64
CA ALA A 246 -4.74 -0.51 -13.55
C ALA A 246 -3.27 -0.13 -13.34
N VAL A 247 -2.56 -0.86 -12.48
CA VAL A 247 -1.10 -0.67 -12.27
C VAL A 247 -0.34 -0.91 -13.58
N GLU A 248 -0.66 -1.98 -14.30
CA GLU A 248 0.03 -2.32 -15.55
C GLU A 248 -0.24 -1.29 -16.66
N ALA A 249 -1.45 -0.74 -16.73
CA ALA A 249 -1.78 0.34 -17.66
C ALA A 249 -0.97 1.61 -17.33
N MET A 250 -0.94 2.03 -16.06
CA MET A 250 -0.18 3.22 -15.61
C MET A 250 1.32 3.10 -15.82
N LYS A 251 1.90 1.90 -15.69
CA LYS A 251 3.32 1.66 -16.00
C LYS A 251 3.66 1.93 -17.46
N ARG A 252 2.73 1.70 -18.37
CA ARG A 252 2.92 1.82 -19.82
C ARG A 252 2.42 3.13 -20.39
N ASP A 253 1.44 3.73 -19.73
CA ASP A 253 0.85 5.03 -20.12
C ASP A 253 0.74 5.92 -18.88
N ARG A 254 1.74 6.78 -18.69
CA ARG A 254 1.82 7.72 -17.57
C ARG A 254 0.71 8.77 -17.58
N THR A 255 0.09 9.02 -18.74
CA THR A 255 -1.02 9.98 -18.83
C THR A 255 -2.23 9.56 -17.99
N ILE A 256 -2.38 8.25 -17.72
CA ILE A 256 -3.43 7.72 -16.85
C ILE A 256 -3.23 8.20 -15.40
N GLN A 257 -2.01 8.09 -14.86
CA GLN A 257 -1.74 8.55 -13.50
C GLN A 257 -1.76 10.08 -13.39
N GLN A 258 -1.25 10.80 -14.41
CA GLN A 258 -1.30 12.27 -14.45
C GLN A 258 -2.75 12.78 -14.41
N ALA A 259 -3.67 12.11 -15.09
CA ALA A 259 -5.08 12.44 -15.04
C ALA A 259 -5.74 12.22 -13.67
N MET A 260 -5.09 11.48 -12.78
CA MET A 260 -5.49 11.33 -11.37
C MET A 260 -4.75 12.30 -10.45
N GLY A 261 -4.01 13.25 -11.01
CA GLY A 261 -3.21 14.24 -10.26
C GLY A 261 -1.89 13.68 -9.71
N ILE A 262 -1.44 12.52 -10.20
CA ILE A 262 -0.19 11.89 -9.75
C ILE A 262 0.94 12.32 -10.70
N PRO A 263 2.05 12.90 -10.18
CA PRO A 263 3.21 13.27 -10.98
C PRO A 263 3.79 12.07 -11.74
N GLU A 264 4.45 12.35 -12.88
CA GLU A 264 5.01 11.28 -13.72
C GLU A 264 6.13 10.51 -13.03
N ASP A 265 6.90 11.18 -12.19
CA ASP A 265 8.01 10.63 -11.42
C ASP A 265 7.60 9.91 -10.13
N GLU A 266 6.28 9.84 -9.83
CA GLU A 266 5.71 9.08 -8.72
C GLU A 266 5.06 7.77 -9.22
N PRO A 267 5.80 6.66 -9.37
CA PRO A 267 5.23 5.41 -9.86
C PRO A 267 4.20 4.84 -8.88
N VAL A 268 3.07 4.37 -9.44
CA VAL A 268 2.03 3.65 -8.70
C VAL A 268 2.35 2.16 -8.69
N TYR A 269 2.41 1.56 -7.51
CA TYR A 269 2.72 0.13 -7.31
C TYR A 269 1.50 -0.72 -6.96
N ALA A 270 0.46 -0.12 -6.38
CA ALA A 270 -0.80 -0.80 -6.11
C ALA A 270 -2.00 0.11 -6.34
N VAL A 271 -3.11 -0.49 -6.77
CA VAL A 271 -4.43 0.13 -6.83
C VAL A 271 -5.39 -0.76 -6.06
N ILE A 272 -6.01 -0.20 -5.02
CA ILE A 272 -6.91 -0.90 -4.12
C ILE A 272 -8.33 -0.41 -4.39
N ALA A 273 -9.20 -1.26 -4.93
CA ALA A 273 -10.63 -1.03 -4.97
C ALA A 273 -11.23 -1.23 -3.58
N LEU A 274 -12.13 -0.34 -3.15
CA LEU A 274 -12.69 -0.29 -1.80
C LEU A 274 -14.20 -0.04 -1.81
N GLY A 275 -14.89 -0.56 -0.82
CA GLY A 275 -16.31 -0.34 -0.57
C GLY A 275 -16.85 -1.30 0.48
N TYR A 276 -18.14 -1.19 0.82
CA TYR A 276 -18.78 -2.16 1.69
C TYR A 276 -19.09 -3.44 0.90
N PRO A 277 -18.66 -4.64 1.39
CA PRO A 277 -18.89 -5.88 0.66
C PRO A 277 -20.39 -6.23 0.62
N ASP A 278 -20.86 -6.72 -0.51
CA ASP A 278 -22.20 -7.31 -0.65
C ASP A 278 -22.16 -8.85 -0.59
N GLU A 279 -21.03 -9.39 -0.20
CA GLU A 279 -20.77 -10.82 -0.09
C GLU A 279 -20.18 -11.15 1.29
N SER A 280 -20.45 -12.34 1.78
CA SER A 280 -19.86 -12.86 3.02
C SER A 280 -19.26 -14.25 2.80
N TYR A 281 -18.20 -14.54 3.53
CA TYR A 281 -17.51 -15.82 3.45
C TYR A 281 -17.53 -16.51 4.80
N PRO A 282 -18.45 -17.50 5.03
CA PRO A 282 -18.57 -18.20 6.31
C PRO A 282 -17.38 -19.10 6.63
N ARG A 283 -16.53 -19.40 5.62
CA ARG A 283 -15.37 -20.28 5.76
C ARG A 283 -14.12 -19.66 5.13
N VAL A 284 -12.97 -19.93 5.72
CA VAL A 284 -11.67 -19.59 5.12
C VAL A 284 -11.34 -20.54 3.99
N ALA A 285 -10.81 -20.01 2.89
CA ALA A 285 -10.36 -20.83 1.78
C ALA A 285 -8.98 -21.44 2.05
N GLY A 286 -8.75 -22.62 1.51
CA GLY A 286 -7.44 -23.27 1.50
C GLY A 286 -6.37 -22.49 0.73
N ARG A 287 -5.12 -22.92 0.90
CA ARG A 287 -3.94 -22.42 0.18
C ARG A 287 -3.13 -23.60 -0.34
N LYS A 288 -2.42 -23.40 -1.43
CA LYS A 288 -1.42 -24.37 -1.88
C LYS A 288 -0.20 -24.27 -0.98
N TRP A 289 0.39 -25.39 -0.65
CA TRP A 289 1.67 -25.40 0.06
C TRP A 289 2.77 -24.86 -0.86
N PRO A 290 3.59 -23.91 -0.43
CA PRO A 290 4.68 -23.39 -1.24
C PRO A 290 5.87 -24.35 -1.25
N LEU A 291 6.78 -24.15 -2.20
CA LEU A 291 8.11 -24.75 -2.11
C LEU A 291 8.88 -24.07 -0.96
N VAL A 292 9.28 -24.85 0.03
CA VAL A 292 10.08 -24.40 1.18
C VAL A 292 11.43 -25.09 1.15
N ARG A 293 12.51 -24.36 1.40
CA ARG A 293 13.86 -24.91 1.54
C ARG A 293 14.40 -24.52 2.91
N PHE A 294 14.91 -25.51 3.62
CA PHE A 294 15.68 -25.32 4.85
C PHE A 294 17.15 -25.54 4.50
N SER A 295 17.99 -24.49 4.61
CA SER A 295 19.44 -24.65 4.52
C SER A 295 19.91 -25.19 5.85
N GLY A 296 20.38 -26.44 5.86
CA GLY A 296 21.06 -27.06 7.00
C GLY A 296 22.52 -26.67 7.04
#